data_c5da140bc4b5eb5d7d740bcb7d2fdbe0
#
_entry.id   c5da140bc4b5eb5d7d740bcb7d2fdbe0
#
_cell.length_a   1.000
_cell.length_b   1.000
_cell.length_c   1.000
_cell.angle_alpha   90.00
_cell.angle_beta   90.00
_cell.angle_gamma   90.00
#
_symmetry.space_group_name_H-M   'P 1'
#
loop_
_entity.id
_entity.type
_entity.pdbx_description
1 polymer ?
#
loop_
_entity_poly.entity_id
_entity_poly.type
_entity_poly.pdbx_seq_one_letter_code
_entity_poly.pdbx_strand_id
1 'polypeptide(L)'
;MKAPTILGLASIVLAGTMMNADAITIAHGGDSVDIDFVDIGNTDVTTGDTANTVNGVNPGVVSYEYSIGTYEVTAAQWLIVTTADTNVGNAGDWSGLQPTAGTSWYEAAKFANWLTSGDALSGAYGFSNSTSFTGVDRAAAIATYGTIYVLPSEDEWYKAAYLKSDGSGYTTYATGNATPDGIDDNFDTDYDSVFLEGAENNEPFAVGGGTLENNGTYDMGGNVLEWNESAFDGTLDELDESRVLRGGDWGGDPFGLQSSDRYDGSPAF
;
A
#
# COMPACT_ATOMS: atom_id res chain seq x y z
N MET A 1 -17.83 10.29 18.43
CA MET A 1 -17.15 8.97 18.57
C MET A 1 -16.17 8.93 17.41
N LYS A 2 -14.86 8.75 17.66
CA LYS A 2 -13.92 8.50 16.53
C LYS A 2 -14.36 7.17 15.90
N ALA A 3 -14.60 7.16 14.59
CA ALA A 3 -14.73 5.92 13.84
C ALA A 3 -13.46 5.08 14.09
N PRO A 4 -13.54 3.76 14.17
CA PRO A 4 -12.35 2.94 14.22
C PRO A 4 -11.56 3.18 12.93
N THR A 5 -10.29 3.57 13.05
CA THR A 5 -9.36 3.62 11.93
C THR A 5 -9.25 2.21 11.37
N ILE A 6 -9.72 1.99 10.16
CA ILE A 6 -9.65 0.68 9.51
C ILE A 6 -8.41 0.67 8.63
N LEU A 7 -7.49 -0.23 8.95
CA LEU A 7 -6.19 -0.38 8.30
C LEU A 7 -6.31 -1.43 7.20
N GLY A 8 -5.81 -1.15 6.02
CA GLY A 8 -5.87 -2.05 4.87
C GLY A 8 -4.50 -2.40 4.30
N LEU A 9 -4.42 -3.50 3.60
CA LEU A 9 -3.32 -3.80 2.70
C LEU A 9 -3.64 -3.16 1.35
N ALA A 10 -3.11 -1.99 1.13
CA ALA A 10 -3.42 -1.27 -0.09
C ALA A 10 -2.40 -1.55 -1.19
N SER A 11 -1.11 -1.39 -0.95
CA SER A 11 -0.11 -1.52 -2.01
C SER A 11 0.84 -2.69 -1.81
N ILE A 12 1.20 -3.34 -2.92
CA ILE A 12 2.25 -4.35 -3.00
C ILE A 12 3.31 -3.87 -3.98
N VAL A 13 4.58 -3.96 -3.61
CA VAL A 13 5.71 -3.67 -4.48
C VAL A 13 6.26 -4.96 -5.07
N LEU A 14 6.46 -4.94 -6.39
CA LEU A 14 7.20 -5.94 -7.14
C LEU A 14 8.65 -5.47 -7.28
N ALA A 15 9.57 -6.20 -6.67
CA ALA A 15 10.99 -5.96 -6.80
C ALA A 15 11.65 -7.07 -7.62
N GLY A 16 12.43 -6.70 -8.64
CA GLY A 16 13.07 -7.63 -9.58
C GLY A 16 13.02 -7.12 -11.00
N THR A 17 12.54 -7.94 -11.92
CA THR A 17 12.47 -7.57 -13.34
C THR A 17 11.27 -6.67 -13.61
N MET A 18 11.53 -5.54 -14.29
CA MET A 18 10.46 -4.62 -14.74
C MET A 18 9.51 -5.35 -15.70
N MET A 19 8.22 -5.10 -15.54
CA MET A 19 7.17 -5.56 -16.43
C MET A 19 6.32 -4.37 -16.89
N ASN A 20 5.76 -4.43 -18.09
CA ASN A 20 4.78 -3.44 -18.54
C ASN A 20 3.52 -3.51 -17.66
N ALA A 21 2.81 -2.38 -17.56
CA ALA A 21 1.57 -2.20 -16.81
C ALA A 21 0.41 -3.08 -17.33
N ASP A 22 0.44 -4.35 -16.98
CA ASP A 22 -0.60 -5.34 -17.27
C ASP A 22 -0.83 -6.19 -16.01
N ALA A 23 -2.01 -6.77 -15.88
CA ALA A 23 -2.32 -7.71 -14.81
C ALA A 23 -1.32 -8.88 -14.82
N ILE A 24 -0.67 -9.11 -13.69
CA ILE A 24 0.21 -10.24 -13.49
C ILE A 24 -0.56 -11.35 -12.76
N THR A 25 -0.69 -12.51 -13.40
CA THR A 25 -1.22 -13.70 -12.74
C THR A 25 -0.10 -14.34 -11.89
N ILE A 26 -0.29 -14.35 -10.58
CA ILE A 26 0.58 -15.00 -9.61
C ILE A 26 -0.08 -16.31 -9.19
N ALA A 27 0.59 -17.44 -9.43
CA ALA A 27 -0.01 -18.76 -9.24
C ALA A 27 0.88 -19.69 -8.42
N HIS A 28 0.30 -20.30 -7.40
CA HIS A 28 0.94 -21.27 -6.53
C HIS A 28 -0.03 -22.42 -6.17
N GLY A 29 0.44 -23.66 -6.25
CA GLY A 29 -0.28 -24.83 -5.75
C GLY A 29 -1.65 -25.14 -6.39
N GLY A 30 -2.04 -24.42 -7.45
CA GLY A 30 -3.34 -24.52 -8.11
C GLY A 30 -4.26 -23.32 -7.84
N ASP A 31 -3.87 -22.42 -6.96
CA ASP A 31 -4.52 -21.13 -6.71
C ASP A 31 -3.81 -20.01 -7.46
N SER A 32 -4.54 -18.99 -7.90
CA SER A 32 -3.98 -17.87 -8.61
C SER A 32 -4.70 -16.56 -8.28
N VAL A 33 -3.95 -15.47 -8.23
CA VAL A 33 -4.46 -14.11 -8.06
C VAL A 33 -3.88 -13.20 -9.14
N ASP A 34 -4.71 -12.36 -9.73
CA ASP A 34 -4.30 -11.34 -10.69
C ASP A 34 -4.13 -10.01 -9.94
N ILE A 35 -2.98 -9.35 -10.14
CA ILE A 35 -2.69 -8.03 -9.59
C ILE A 35 -2.17 -7.15 -10.71
N ASP A 36 -2.78 -5.97 -10.86
CA ASP A 36 -2.34 -4.94 -11.79
C ASP A 36 -1.20 -4.16 -11.15
N PHE A 37 -0.12 -3.93 -11.91
CA PHE A 37 1.03 -3.16 -11.46
C PHE A 37 1.32 -2.01 -12.42
N VAL A 38 1.84 -0.92 -11.87
CA VAL A 38 2.39 0.20 -12.63
C VAL A 38 3.86 0.39 -12.29
N ASP A 39 4.67 0.67 -13.30
CA ASP A 39 6.11 0.89 -13.13
C ASP A 39 6.40 2.31 -12.65
N ILE A 40 7.11 2.41 -11.53
CA ILE A 40 7.58 3.66 -10.97
C ILE A 40 9.05 3.85 -11.34
N GLY A 41 9.25 4.61 -12.40
CA GLY A 41 10.56 4.98 -12.91
C GLY A 41 11.20 6.14 -12.16
N ASN A 42 11.97 6.97 -12.89
CA ASN A 42 12.55 8.22 -12.39
C ASN A 42 13.58 8.01 -11.27
N THR A 43 14.65 7.29 -11.62
CA THR A 43 15.75 6.92 -10.69
C THR A 43 16.63 8.08 -10.28
N ASP A 44 16.50 9.25 -10.93
CA ASP A 44 17.33 10.44 -10.68
C ASP A 44 16.87 11.29 -9.50
N VAL A 45 15.80 10.87 -8.80
CA VAL A 45 15.28 11.57 -7.60
C VAL A 45 16.22 11.31 -6.42
N THR A 46 17.11 12.26 -6.16
CA THR A 46 18.14 12.15 -5.11
C THR A 46 17.88 13.02 -3.87
N THR A 47 16.90 13.93 -3.94
CA THR A 47 16.70 14.93 -2.89
C THR A 47 15.48 14.65 -2.00
N GLY A 48 14.49 13.93 -2.50
CA GLY A 48 13.22 13.73 -1.81
C GLY A 48 12.41 15.02 -1.62
N ASP A 49 11.32 14.91 -0.88
CA ASP A 49 10.45 16.08 -0.61
C ASP A 49 10.98 16.89 0.58
N THR A 50 11.61 18.01 0.28
CA THR A 50 12.19 18.91 1.30
C THR A 50 11.15 19.70 2.09
N ALA A 51 9.89 19.73 1.63
CA ALA A 51 8.80 20.39 2.33
C ALA A 51 8.27 19.53 3.50
N ASN A 52 8.41 18.21 3.40
CA ASN A 52 7.83 17.25 4.34
C ASN A 52 8.91 16.34 4.99
N THR A 53 9.96 16.93 5.53
CA THR A 53 11.04 16.19 6.19
C THR A 53 10.51 15.42 7.41
N VAL A 54 10.76 14.12 7.45
CA VAL A 54 10.40 13.20 8.54
C VAL A 54 11.67 12.68 9.21
N ASN A 55 11.77 12.77 10.53
CA ASN A 55 12.94 12.33 11.30
C ASN A 55 14.29 12.86 10.74
N GLY A 56 14.27 14.05 10.13
CA GLY A 56 15.45 14.68 9.53
C GLY A 56 15.80 14.15 8.12
N VAL A 57 14.96 13.30 7.53
CA VAL A 57 15.13 12.75 6.18
C VAL A 57 13.97 13.23 5.29
N ASN A 58 14.26 13.55 4.05
CA ASN A 58 13.25 13.90 3.06
C ASN A 58 12.66 12.62 2.45
N PRO A 59 11.36 12.38 2.53
CA PRO A 59 10.76 11.15 2.01
C PRO A 59 10.76 11.10 0.49
N GLY A 60 10.63 9.90 -0.06
CA GLY A 60 10.48 9.65 -1.49
C GLY A 60 11.79 9.45 -2.27
N VAL A 61 12.94 9.33 -1.60
CA VAL A 61 14.23 9.08 -2.26
C VAL A 61 14.36 7.59 -2.59
N VAL A 62 14.05 7.24 -3.83
CA VAL A 62 14.24 5.89 -4.36
C VAL A 62 15.03 5.98 -5.66
N SER A 63 16.23 5.40 -5.68
CA SER A 63 17.19 5.44 -6.79
C SER A 63 17.15 4.24 -7.73
N TYR A 64 16.14 3.41 -7.60
CA TYR A 64 15.90 2.23 -8.44
C TYR A 64 14.47 2.25 -8.98
N GLU A 65 14.26 1.50 -10.06
CA GLU A 65 12.93 1.26 -10.62
C GLU A 65 12.24 0.13 -9.87
N TYR A 66 10.94 0.24 -9.68
CA TYR A 66 10.08 -0.77 -9.07
C TYR A 66 8.67 -0.66 -9.64
N SER A 67 7.88 -1.69 -9.48
CA SER A 67 6.46 -1.63 -9.80
C SER A 67 5.65 -1.65 -8.51
N ILE A 68 4.56 -0.91 -8.47
CA ILE A 68 3.62 -0.89 -7.33
C ILE A 68 2.23 -1.30 -7.83
N GLY A 69 1.40 -1.85 -6.96
CA GLY A 69 0.00 -2.12 -7.30
C GLY A 69 -0.69 -0.87 -7.87
N THR A 70 -1.34 -1.01 -9.00
CA THR A 70 -2.13 0.07 -9.60
C THR A 70 -3.29 0.45 -8.69
N TYR A 71 -3.81 -0.52 -7.97
CA TYR A 71 -4.92 -0.43 -7.03
C TYR A 71 -4.52 -1.02 -5.69
N GLU A 72 -5.29 -0.68 -4.67
CA GLU A 72 -5.28 -1.38 -3.40
C GLU A 72 -5.60 -2.87 -3.61
N VAL A 73 -5.07 -3.75 -2.75
CA VAL A 73 -5.44 -5.17 -2.76
C VAL A 73 -6.91 -5.33 -2.39
N THR A 74 -7.69 -5.93 -3.28
CA THR A 74 -9.11 -6.12 -3.07
C THR A 74 -9.43 -7.25 -2.09
N ALA A 75 -10.60 -7.18 -1.46
CA ALA A 75 -11.10 -8.25 -0.61
C ALA A 75 -11.22 -9.59 -1.36
N ALA A 76 -11.51 -9.57 -2.67
CA ALA A 76 -11.53 -10.78 -3.50
C ALA A 76 -10.14 -11.39 -3.67
N GLN A 77 -9.10 -10.58 -3.95
CA GLN A 77 -7.72 -11.05 -4.06
C GLN A 77 -7.23 -11.60 -2.71
N TRP A 78 -7.51 -10.88 -1.63
CA TRP A 78 -7.19 -11.30 -0.26
C TRP A 78 -7.82 -12.66 0.09
N LEU A 79 -9.09 -12.84 -0.24
CA LEU A 79 -9.81 -14.09 0.03
C LEU A 79 -9.21 -15.29 -0.69
N ILE A 80 -8.73 -15.13 -1.93
CA ILE A 80 -8.03 -16.19 -2.67
C ILE A 80 -6.82 -16.67 -1.86
N VAL A 81 -5.96 -15.74 -1.44
CA VAL A 81 -4.71 -16.05 -0.76
C VAL A 81 -4.95 -16.62 0.64
N THR A 82 -5.87 -16.06 1.42
CA THR A 82 -6.19 -16.56 2.76
C THR A 82 -6.89 -17.94 2.73
N THR A 83 -7.54 -18.27 1.61
CA THR A 83 -8.10 -19.60 1.39
C THR A 83 -7.02 -20.61 1.01
N ALA A 84 -6.05 -20.20 0.19
CA ALA A 84 -4.92 -21.03 -0.22
C ALA A 84 -3.95 -21.31 0.93
N ASP A 85 -3.70 -20.32 1.80
CA ASP A 85 -2.86 -20.45 2.99
C ASP A 85 -3.46 -19.72 4.20
N THR A 86 -4.01 -20.48 5.12
CA THR A 86 -4.65 -19.95 6.34
C THR A 86 -3.67 -19.30 7.34
N ASN A 87 -2.35 -19.42 7.14
CA ASN A 87 -1.37 -18.70 7.95
C ASN A 87 -1.35 -17.19 7.64
N VAL A 88 -1.86 -16.76 6.48
CA VAL A 88 -1.96 -15.32 6.14
C VAL A 88 -2.78 -14.59 7.19
N GLY A 89 -3.95 -15.06 7.53
CA GLY A 89 -4.84 -14.47 8.53
C GLY A 89 -6.30 -14.61 8.17
N ASN A 90 -7.13 -13.70 8.68
CA ASN A 90 -8.56 -13.71 8.45
C ASN A 90 -8.93 -12.99 7.15
N ALA A 91 -10.15 -13.27 6.65
CA ALA A 91 -10.77 -12.43 5.65
C ALA A 91 -10.98 -11.02 6.22
N GLY A 92 -10.68 -10.01 5.41
CA GLY A 92 -10.97 -8.62 5.76
C GLY A 92 -12.48 -8.35 5.82
N ASP A 93 -12.83 -7.13 6.23
CA ASP A 93 -14.22 -6.75 6.54
C ASP A 93 -15.13 -6.55 5.31
N TRP A 94 -14.56 -6.43 4.11
CA TRP A 94 -15.28 -6.07 2.88
C TRP A 94 -15.34 -7.22 1.87
N SER A 95 -15.86 -6.97 0.69
CA SER A 95 -16.04 -8.02 -0.32
C SER A 95 -15.85 -7.51 -1.75
N GLY A 96 -15.58 -8.42 -2.66
CA GLY A 96 -15.47 -8.14 -4.09
C GLY A 96 -14.32 -7.19 -4.41
N LEU A 97 -14.61 -6.09 -5.10
CA LEU A 97 -13.62 -5.10 -5.54
C LEU A 97 -13.35 -4.00 -4.50
N GLN A 98 -14.01 -4.01 -3.34
CA GLN A 98 -13.61 -3.11 -2.25
C GLN A 98 -12.22 -3.50 -1.76
N PRO A 99 -11.40 -2.55 -1.24
CA PRO A 99 -10.09 -2.87 -0.70
C PRO A 99 -10.21 -3.80 0.51
N THR A 100 -9.22 -4.66 0.71
CA THR A 100 -9.15 -5.42 1.96
C THR A 100 -8.79 -4.47 3.10
N ALA A 101 -9.49 -4.57 4.22
CA ALA A 101 -9.28 -3.74 5.39
C ALA A 101 -9.44 -4.57 6.67
N GLY A 102 -9.10 -3.97 7.84
CA GLY A 102 -9.10 -4.70 9.10
C GLY A 102 -7.96 -5.72 9.22
N THR A 103 -6.90 -5.55 8.42
CA THR A 103 -5.74 -6.44 8.39
C THR A 103 -4.57 -5.84 9.19
N SER A 104 -3.87 -6.67 9.96
CA SER A 104 -2.62 -6.29 10.61
C SER A 104 -1.46 -6.21 9.61
N TRP A 105 -0.40 -5.49 9.97
CA TRP A 105 0.83 -5.46 9.17
C TRP A 105 1.43 -6.87 9.00
N TYR A 106 1.36 -7.72 10.03
CA TYR A 106 1.84 -9.11 9.93
C TYR A 106 1.04 -9.94 8.93
N GLU A 107 -0.27 -9.74 8.84
CA GLU A 107 -1.09 -10.42 7.83
C GLU A 107 -0.76 -9.92 6.43
N ALA A 108 -0.58 -8.62 6.27
CA ALA A 108 -0.14 -8.01 5.02
C ALA A 108 1.24 -8.53 4.56
N ALA A 109 2.20 -8.65 5.49
CA ALA A 109 3.52 -9.23 5.22
C ALA A 109 3.44 -10.71 4.81
N LYS A 110 2.55 -11.49 5.43
CA LYS A 110 2.33 -12.89 5.07
C LYS A 110 1.62 -13.05 3.73
N PHE A 111 0.71 -12.15 3.39
CA PHE A 111 0.12 -12.08 2.05
C PHE A 111 1.20 -11.86 0.98
N ALA A 112 2.10 -10.89 1.18
CA ALA A 112 3.23 -10.62 0.29
C ALA A 112 4.20 -11.81 0.17
N ASN A 113 4.45 -12.52 1.26
CA ASN A 113 5.22 -13.76 1.24
C ASN A 113 4.56 -14.83 0.36
N TRP A 114 3.23 -15.02 0.50
CA TRP A 114 2.52 -15.98 -0.34
C TRP A 114 2.60 -15.62 -1.82
N LEU A 115 2.45 -14.35 -2.17
CA LEU A 115 2.65 -13.89 -3.56
C LEU A 115 4.07 -14.24 -4.07
N THR A 116 5.07 -14.18 -3.21
CA THR A 116 6.47 -14.47 -3.56
C THR A 116 6.75 -15.96 -3.72
N SER A 117 6.28 -16.79 -2.82
CA SER A 117 6.74 -18.18 -2.67
C SER A 117 5.64 -19.26 -2.69
N GLY A 118 4.37 -18.87 -2.52
CA GLY A 118 3.27 -19.77 -2.26
C GLY A 118 3.14 -20.22 -0.80
N ASP A 119 3.97 -19.67 0.10
CA ASP A 119 3.98 -19.97 1.54
C ASP A 119 4.00 -18.65 2.34
N ALA A 120 2.97 -18.41 3.13
CA ALA A 120 2.81 -17.20 3.94
C ALA A 120 3.95 -16.97 4.95
N LEU A 121 4.67 -18.02 5.32
CA LEU A 121 5.76 -17.93 6.30
C LEU A 121 7.15 -17.80 5.65
N SER A 122 7.22 -17.79 4.31
CA SER A 122 8.47 -17.86 3.55
C SER A 122 8.50 -16.79 2.43
N GLY A 123 9.41 -15.84 2.53
CA GLY A 123 9.57 -14.73 1.57
C GLY A 123 10.55 -13.71 2.10
N ALA A 124 10.27 -12.43 1.88
CA ALA A 124 11.08 -11.34 2.42
C ALA A 124 10.85 -11.15 3.93
N TYR A 125 9.68 -11.56 4.43
CA TYR A 125 9.30 -11.44 5.83
C TYR A 125 9.46 -12.78 6.53
N GLY A 126 10.39 -12.85 7.49
CA GLY A 126 10.63 -14.06 8.27
C GLY A 126 9.57 -14.29 9.33
N PHE A 127 9.04 -15.51 9.39
CA PHE A 127 8.15 -15.96 10.45
C PHE A 127 8.58 -17.35 10.93
N SER A 128 8.77 -17.51 12.24
CA SER A 128 9.06 -18.84 12.82
C SER A 128 7.81 -19.71 13.00
N ASN A 129 6.64 -19.06 13.00
CA ASN A 129 5.28 -19.62 12.97
C ASN A 129 4.30 -18.50 12.61
N SER A 130 3.01 -18.78 12.54
CA SER A 130 1.98 -17.82 12.12
C SER A 130 1.87 -16.54 12.97
N THR A 131 2.49 -16.49 14.14
CA THR A 131 2.38 -15.37 15.09
C THR A 131 3.73 -14.72 15.45
N SER A 132 4.85 -15.30 15.04
CA SER A 132 6.18 -14.88 15.50
C SER A 132 7.00 -14.37 14.33
N PHE A 133 6.93 -13.07 14.08
CA PHE A 133 7.76 -12.35 13.12
C PHE A 133 9.23 -12.33 13.57
N THR A 134 10.18 -12.46 12.64
CA THR A 134 11.61 -12.57 12.91
C THR A 134 12.47 -11.56 12.15
N GLY A 135 11.89 -10.77 11.26
CA GLY A 135 12.59 -9.70 10.55
C GLY A 135 12.28 -9.64 9.06
N VAL A 136 12.93 -8.71 8.38
CA VAL A 136 12.81 -8.47 6.93
C VAL A 136 14.18 -8.70 6.28
N ASP A 137 14.22 -9.47 5.19
CA ASP A 137 15.41 -9.63 4.34
C ASP A 137 15.02 -9.72 2.87
N ARG A 138 14.78 -8.58 2.24
CA ARG A 138 14.48 -8.48 0.81
C ARG A 138 15.62 -9.03 -0.06
N ALA A 139 16.88 -8.81 0.36
CA ALA A 139 18.04 -9.24 -0.43
C ALA A 139 18.16 -10.77 -0.50
N ALA A 140 17.99 -11.46 0.63
CA ALA A 140 17.96 -12.91 0.67
C ALA A 140 16.77 -13.49 -0.11
N ALA A 141 15.61 -12.86 -0.03
CA ALA A 141 14.43 -13.25 -0.79
C ALA A 141 14.65 -13.11 -2.31
N ILE A 142 15.19 -11.98 -2.77
CA ILE A 142 15.55 -11.78 -4.18
C ILE A 142 16.56 -12.85 -4.64
N ALA A 143 17.57 -13.15 -3.84
CA ALA A 143 18.54 -14.18 -4.16
C ALA A 143 17.93 -15.58 -4.29
N THR A 144 16.85 -15.84 -3.54
CA THR A 144 16.16 -17.15 -3.50
C THR A 144 15.11 -17.29 -4.60
N TYR A 145 14.27 -16.26 -4.78
CA TYR A 145 13.07 -16.33 -5.63
C TYR A 145 13.21 -15.55 -6.95
N GLY A 146 14.21 -14.65 -7.04
CA GLY A 146 14.41 -13.75 -8.20
C GLY A 146 13.46 -12.56 -8.19
N THR A 147 12.18 -12.80 -8.29
CA THR A 147 11.11 -11.79 -8.15
C THR A 147 10.47 -11.92 -6.79
N ILE A 148 10.25 -10.80 -6.11
CA ILE A 148 9.57 -10.78 -4.80
C ILE A 148 8.46 -9.74 -4.78
N TYR A 149 7.44 -10.02 -3.98
CA TYR A 149 6.36 -9.10 -3.66
C TYR A 149 6.50 -8.70 -2.19
N VAL A 150 6.45 -7.40 -1.92
CA VAL A 150 6.67 -6.83 -0.59
C VAL A 150 5.75 -5.65 -0.33
N LEU A 151 5.56 -5.27 0.92
CA LEU A 151 4.97 -3.98 1.26
C LEU A 151 5.91 -2.87 0.79
N PRO A 152 5.40 -1.74 0.30
CA PRO A 152 6.27 -0.60 -0.02
C PRO A 152 6.99 -0.11 1.24
N SER A 153 8.25 0.29 1.10
CA SER A 153 8.83 1.20 2.06
C SER A 153 8.10 2.53 2.01
N GLU A 154 8.21 3.35 3.05
CA GLU A 154 7.59 4.67 3.03
C GLU A 154 8.09 5.53 1.87
N ASP A 155 9.37 5.43 1.52
CA ASP A 155 9.94 6.16 0.37
C ASP A 155 9.39 5.66 -0.97
N GLU A 156 9.21 4.35 -1.16
CA GLU A 156 8.59 3.77 -2.36
C GLU A 156 7.14 4.23 -2.47
N TRP A 157 6.37 4.10 -1.39
CA TRP A 157 4.98 4.55 -1.34
C TRP A 157 4.85 6.05 -1.63
N TYR A 158 5.64 6.86 -0.93
CA TYR A 158 5.64 8.33 -1.06
C TYR A 158 5.99 8.78 -2.48
N LYS A 159 7.00 8.16 -3.09
CA LYS A 159 7.38 8.44 -4.47
C LYS A 159 6.25 8.08 -5.44
N ALA A 160 5.61 6.93 -5.27
CA ALA A 160 4.49 6.50 -6.11
C ALA A 160 3.30 7.47 -6.02
N ALA A 161 2.94 7.89 -4.80
CA ALA A 161 1.79 8.76 -4.57
C ALA A 161 2.03 10.22 -5.03
N TYR A 162 3.16 10.82 -4.68
CA TYR A 162 3.30 12.27 -4.73
C TYR A 162 4.34 12.80 -5.72
N LEU A 163 5.24 11.97 -6.27
CA LEU A 163 6.21 12.45 -7.25
C LEU A 163 5.48 12.88 -8.52
N LYS A 164 5.75 14.09 -8.99
CA LYS A 164 5.27 14.53 -10.30
C LYS A 164 5.86 13.68 -11.41
N SER A 165 5.06 13.37 -12.41
CA SER A 165 5.48 12.50 -13.54
C SER A 165 6.71 13.00 -14.29
N ASP A 166 6.99 14.32 -14.25
CA ASP A 166 8.18 14.91 -14.83
C ASP A 166 9.41 14.93 -13.90
N GLY A 167 9.26 14.39 -12.67
CA GLY A 167 10.33 14.36 -11.67
C GLY A 167 10.71 15.71 -11.05
N SER A 168 9.95 16.77 -11.32
CA SER A 168 10.31 18.15 -10.88
C SER A 168 10.03 18.45 -9.40
N GLY A 169 9.61 17.45 -8.63
CA GLY A 169 9.28 17.56 -7.20
C GLY A 169 7.98 16.84 -6.86
N TYR A 170 7.43 17.14 -5.70
CA TYR A 170 6.28 16.45 -5.14
C TYR A 170 5.02 17.31 -5.15
N THR A 171 3.87 16.66 -5.14
CA THR A 171 2.55 17.31 -5.02
C THR A 171 2.05 17.23 -3.58
N THR A 172 1.05 18.04 -3.25
CA THR A 172 0.41 18.01 -1.94
C THR A 172 -0.50 16.80 -1.78
N TYR A 173 -1.16 16.37 -2.85
CA TYR A 173 -2.06 15.21 -2.90
C TYR A 173 -1.63 14.29 -4.05
N ALA A 174 -2.02 13.03 -4.00
CA ALA A 174 -1.72 12.06 -5.05
C ALA A 174 -2.30 12.47 -6.41
N THR A 175 -3.45 13.13 -6.40
CA THR A 175 -4.12 13.71 -7.58
C THR A 175 -3.53 15.06 -8.04
N GLY A 176 -2.64 15.69 -7.26
CA GLY A 176 -2.01 16.96 -7.61
C GLY A 176 -1.84 17.94 -6.46
N ASN A 177 -1.89 19.24 -6.74
CA ASN A 177 -1.72 20.30 -5.72
C ASN A 177 -3.03 20.93 -5.26
N ALA A 178 -4.12 20.73 -5.98
CA ALA A 178 -5.45 21.16 -5.54
C ALA A 178 -5.98 20.18 -4.50
N THR A 179 -6.78 20.65 -3.56
CA THR A 179 -7.56 19.77 -2.70
C THR A 179 -8.45 18.90 -3.60
N PRO A 180 -8.37 17.58 -3.48
CA PRO A 180 -9.19 16.70 -4.29
C PRO A 180 -10.68 16.90 -3.99
N ASP A 181 -11.52 16.64 -4.96
CA ASP A 181 -12.95 16.53 -4.77
C ASP A 181 -13.25 15.19 -4.12
N GLY A 182 -14.01 15.19 -3.06
CA GLY A 182 -14.42 13.99 -2.33
C GLY A 182 -15.83 13.56 -2.71
N ILE A 183 -16.22 12.41 -2.22
CA ILE A 183 -17.59 11.93 -2.40
C ILE A 183 -18.50 12.70 -1.46
N ASP A 184 -19.32 13.61 -1.99
CA ASP A 184 -20.22 14.47 -1.21
C ASP A 184 -21.67 13.94 -1.13
N ASP A 185 -22.03 12.98 -1.98
CA ASP A 185 -23.30 12.25 -1.88
C ASP A 185 -23.22 10.83 -2.51
N ASN A 186 -24.24 10.01 -2.23
CA ASN A 186 -24.32 8.62 -2.72
C ASN A 186 -24.49 8.46 -4.25
N PHE A 187 -24.59 9.54 -4.99
CA PHE A 187 -24.79 9.56 -6.43
C PHE A 187 -23.63 10.25 -7.15
N ASP A 188 -22.64 10.71 -6.39
CA ASP A 188 -21.49 11.36 -6.97
C ASP A 188 -20.63 10.34 -7.74
N THR A 189 -20.42 10.64 -9.02
CA THR A 189 -19.58 9.84 -9.94
C THR A 189 -18.43 10.67 -10.49
N ASP A 190 -18.31 11.92 -10.07
CA ASP A 190 -17.30 12.88 -10.51
C ASP A 190 -16.48 13.34 -9.32
N TYR A 191 -15.70 12.42 -8.74
CA TYR A 191 -14.85 12.66 -7.59
C TYR A 191 -13.40 12.31 -7.89
N ASP A 192 -12.47 12.96 -7.19
CA ASP A 192 -11.03 12.72 -7.33
C ASP A 192 -10.53 11.59 -6.43
N SER A 193 -11.01 11.53 -5.19
CA SER A 193 -10.57 10.57 -4.16
C SER A 193 -11.71 10.16 -3.25
N VAL A 194 -11.61 8.96 -2.67
CA VAL A 194 -12.61 8.44 -1.72
C VAL A 194 -12.27 8.90 -0.31
N PHE A 195 -12.86 10.00 0.14
CA PHE A 195 -12.78 10.50 1.51
C PHE A 195 -14.08 11.17 1.92
N LEU A 196 -14.23 11.48 3.19
CA LEU A 196 -15.47 11.97 3.71
C LEU A 196 -15.67 13.45 3.49
N GLU A 197 -16.68 13.89 2.75
CA GLU A 197 -17.82 14.53 3.41
C GLU A 197 -19.09 13.92 2.83
N GLY A 198 -19.63 12.87 3.46
CA GLY A 198 -20.93 12.34 3.08
C GLY A 198 -21.00 10.89 2.62
N ALA A 199 -19.97 10.07 2.80
CA ALA A 199 -20.15 8.63 2.60
C ALA A 199 -21.25 8.12 3.53
N GLU A 200 -22.51 8.19 3.06
CA GLU A 200 -23.69 7.79 3.86
C GLU A 200 -23.61 6.33 4.28
N ASN A 201 -22.82 5.51 3.58
CA ASN A 201 -22.66 4.09 3.87
C ASN A 201 -21.50 3.80 4.85
N ASN A 202 -20.61 4.78 5.11
CA ASN A 202 -19.44 4.60 6.00
C ASN A 202 -18.61 3.34 5.64
N GLU A 203 -18.33 3.17 4.35
CA GLU A 203 -17.57 2.05 3.79
C GLU A 203 -16.66 2.51 2.63
N PRO A 204 -15.54 1.82 2.36
CA PRO A 204 -14.71 2.12 1.21
C PRO A 204 -15.42 1.76 -0.09
N PHE A 205 -15.01 2.38 -1.17
CA PHE A 205 -15.53 2.07 -2.51
C PHE A 205 -14.71 0.97 -3.18
N ALA A 206 -15.23 0.47 -4.30
CA ALA A 206 -14.46 -0.43 -5.15
C ALA A 206 -13.20 0.30 -5.66
N VAL A 207 -12.06 -0.39 -5.63
CA VAL A 207 -10.77 0.18 -6.05
C VAL A 207 -10.81 0.72 -7.48
N GLY A 208 -9.99 1.73 -7.77
CA GLY A 208 -9.91 2.37 -9.08
C GLY A 208 -11.02 3.37 -9.34
N GLY A 209 -11.70 3.82 -8.31
CA GLY A 209 -12.58 4.98 -8.37
C GLY A 209 -11.80 6.29 -8.44
N GLY A 210 -12.48 7.40 -8.75
CA GLY A 210 -11.85 8.72 -8.78
C GLY A 210 -10.90 8.93 -9.96
N THR A 211 -9.97 9.87 -9.77
CA THR A 211 -9.05 10.34 -10.81
C THR A 211 -7.74 9.54 -10.82
N LEU A 212 -7.27 9.17 -12.01
CA LEU A 212 -5.93 8.59 -12.20
C LEU A 212 -4.87 9.52 -11.62
N GLU A 213 -4.04 9.02 -10.73
CA GLU A 213 -3.03 9.77 -10.02
C GLU A 213 -1.75 9.97 -10.84
N ASN A 214 -0.84 10.82 -10.34
CA ASN A 214 0.33 11.31 -11.08
C ASN A 214 1.22 10.23 -11.72
N ASN A 215 1.36 9.08 -11.06
CA ASN A 215 2.24 8.00 -11.50
C ASN A 215 1.49 6.76 -12.00
N GLY A 216 0.19 6.89 -12.27
CA GLY A 216 -0.63 5.82 -12.84
C GLY A 216 -1.22 4.87 -11.80
N THR A 217 -1.24 5.26 -10.54
CA THR A 217 -1.94 4.61 -9.44
C THR A 217 -3.35 5.16 -9.29
N TYR A 218 -4.14 4.50 -8.45
CA TYR A 218 -5.43 4.94 -7.93
C TYR A 218 -5.46 4.71 -6.42
N ASP A 219 -6.27 5.49 -5.73
CA ASP A 219 -6.60 5.31 -4.32
C ASP A 219 -5.41 5.47 -3.34
N MET A 220 -4.22 5.97 -3.81
CA MET A 220 -3.11 6.35 -2.92
C MET A 220 -3.50 7.52 -1.99
N GLY A 221 -4.57 8.21 -2.31
CA GLY A 221 -5.16 9.24 -1.46
C GLY A 221 -6.62 8.94 -1.17
N GLY A 222 -6.95 8.44 0.02
CA GLY A 222 -8.29 8.07 0.45
C GLY A 222 -8.52 6.56 0.46
N ASN A 223 -9.75 6.15 0.36
CA ASN A 223 -10.27 4.79 0.41
C ASN A 223 -9.86 4.04 1.68
N VAL A 224 -8.66 3.46 1.80
CA VAL A 224 -8.15 2.89 3.06
C VAL A 224 -6.74 3.35 3.39
N LEU A 225 -6.42 3.45 4.69
CA LEU A 225 -5.04 3.67 5.16
C LEU A 225 -4.15 2.50 4.78
N GLU A 226 -2.97 2.80 4.26
CA GLU A 226 -2.05 1.82 3.70
C GLU A 226 -0.84 1.53 4.58
N TRP A 227 -0.61 0.25 4.86
CA TRP A 227 0.58 -0.22 5.54
C TRP A 227 1.85 -0.03 4.69
N ASN A 228 2.89 0.52 5.31
CA ASN A 228 4.23 0.54 4.76
C ASN A 228 5.16 -0.40 5.54
N GLU A 229 6.23 -0.87 4.90
CA GLU A 229 7.24 -1.71 5.56
C GLU A 229 8.01 -0.93 6.64
N SER A 230 8.19 0.36 6.44
CA SER A 230 9.02 1.21 7.28
C SER A 230 8.51 1.33 8.71
N ALA A 231 9.43 1.35 9.66
CA ALA A 231 9.17 1.74 11.04
C ALA A 231 8.79 3.22 11.12
N PHE A 232 7.91 3.56 12.05
CA PHE A 232 7.43 4.93 12.21
C PHE A 232 8.52 5.90 12.67
N ASP A 233 9.47 5.44 13.48
CA ASP A 233 10.62 6.25 13.91
C ASP A 233 11.76 6.31 12.90
N GLY A 234 11.66 5.57 11.79
CA GLY A 234 12.62 5.54 10.69
C GLY A 234 13.74 4.51 10.86
N THR A 235 13.73 3.71 11.92
CA THR A 235 14.76 2.69 12.17
C THR A 235 14.09 1.35 12.43
N LEU A 236 14.27 0.38 11.54
CA LEU A 236 13.73 -0.96 11.69
C LEU A 236 14.66 -1.80 12.59
N ASP A 237 14.64 -1.58 13.90
CA ASP A 237 15.53 -2.23 14.86
C ASP A 237 14.80 -3.09 15.91
N GLU A 238 13.47 -2.96 16.04
CA GLU A 238 12.64 -3.82 16.88
C GLU A 238 11.58 -4.55 16.06
N LEU A 239 11.19 -5.75 16.48
CA LEU A 239 10.28 -6.60 15.70
C LEU A 239 8.80 -6.16 15.78
N ASP A 240 8.40 -5.55 16.87
CA ASP A 240 7.04 -5.16 17.21
C ASP A 240 6.82 -3.64 17.20
N GLU A 241 7.76 -2.88 16.66
CA GLU A 241 7.65 -1.42 16.53
C GLU A 241 6.51 -0.99 15.60
N SER A 242 5.98 0.20 15.86
CA SER A 242 4.94 0.81 15.02
C SER A 242 5.40 0.97 13.57
N ARG A 243 4.51 0.65 12.65
CA ARG A 243 4.71 0.79 11.20
C ARG A 243 4.02 2.02 10.66
N VAL A 244 4.56 2.55 9.58
CA VAL A 244 3.99 3.71 8.91
C VAL A 244 2.69 3.33 8.20
N LEU A 245 1.74 4.24 8.28
CA LEU A 245 0.50 4.24 7.52
C LEU A 245 0.38 5.56 6.75
N ARG A 246 -0.13 5.48 5.54
CA ARG A 246 -0.27 6.61 4.62
C ARG A 246 -1.61 6.58 3.89
N GLY A 247 -1.94 7.69 3.21
CA GLY A 247 -3.03 7.80 2.26
C GLY A 247 -4.31 8.42 2.81
N GLY A 248 -4.60 8.27 4.09
CA GLY A 248 -5.91 8.60 4.65
C GLY A 248 -6.95 7.50 4.37
N ASP A 249 -8.19 7.71 4.77
CA ASP A 249 -9.27 6.73 4.58
C ASP A 249 -10.59 7.38 4.18
N TRP A 250 -11.58 6.56 3.83
CA TRP A 250 -12.91 7.00 3.42
C TRP A 250 -13.67 7.78 4.51
N GLY A 251 -13.28 7.63 5.78
CA GLY A 251 -13.90 8.33 6.94
C GLY A 251 -13.19 9.60 7.33
N GLY A 252 -12.04 9.92 6.68
CA GLY A 252 -11.19 11.05 6.96
C GLY A 252 -11.65 12.36 6.30
N ASP A 253 -10.90 13.41 6.49
CA ASP A 253 -11.02 14.68 5.79
C ASP A 253 -9.86 14.85 4.78
N PRO A 254 -9.91 15.82 3.87
CA PRO A 254 -8.86 15.99 2.85
C PRO A 254 -7.48 16.29 3.42
N PHE A 255 -7.35 16.67 4.69
CA PHE A 255 -6.04 16.88 5.31
C PHE A 255 -5.29 15.55 5.49
N GLY A 256 -6.02 14.46 5.79
CA GLY A 256 -5.46 13.14 5.94
C GLY A 256 -4.82 12.55 4.66
N LEU A 257 -5.16 13.11 3.49
CA LEU A 257 -4.65 12.69 2.19
C LEU A 257 -3.37 13.44 1.77
N GLN A 258 -2.94 14.42 2.56
CA GLN A 258 -1.78 15.24 2.20
C GLN A 258 -0.47 14.46 2.34
N SER A 259 0.49 14.82 1.48
CA SER A 259 1.86 14.28 1.54
C SER A 259 2.55 14.52 2.88
N SER A 260 2.14 15.55 3.64
CA SER A 260 2.61 15.82 4.99
C SER A 260 2.00 14.92 6.06
N ASP A 261 0.90 14.24 5.77
CA ASP A 261 0.19 13.46 6.77
C ASP A 261 0.75 12.04 6.87
N ARG A 262 0.86 11.53 8.11
CA ARG A 262 1.58 10.31 8.43
C ARG A 262 1.05 9.73 9.72
N TYR A 263 0.67 8.47 9.68
CA TYR A 263 0.12 7.76 10.84
C TYR A 263 1.03 6.61 11.25
N ASP A 264 0.84 6.11 12.45
CA ASP A 264 1.46 4.90 12.95
C ASP A 264 0.44 3.87 13.41
N GLY A 265 0.80 2.61 13.26
CA GLY A 265 0.01 1.50 13.75
C GLY A 265 0.88 0.40 14.33
N SER A 266 0.37 -0.26 15.37
CA SER A 266 1.00 -1.49 15.88
C SER A 266 0.92 -2.58 14.82
N PRO A 267 2.02 -3.31 14.53
CA PRO A 267 2.03 -4.33 13.48
C PRO A 267 1.10 -5.52 13.76
N ALA A 268 0.66 -5.65 14.99
CA ALA A 268 -0.22 -6.74 15.43
C ALA A 268 -1.71 -6.36 15.47
N PHE A 269 -2.05 -5.13 15.07
CA PHE A 269 -3.40 -4.59 15.24
C PHE A 269 -4.25 -4.84 14.01
#